data_c7530a7db802e6bb94176ca68fbe96f6
#
_entry.id   c7530a7db802e6bb94176ca68fbe96f6
#
_cell.length_a   1.000
_cell.length_b   1.000
_cell.length_c   1.000
_cell.angle_alpha   90.00
_cell.angle_beta   90.00
_cell.angle_gamma   90.00
#
_symmetry.space_group_name_H-M   'P 1'
#
loop_
_entity.id
_entity.type
_entity.pdbx_description
1 polymer ?
#
loop_
_entity_poly.entity_id
_entity_poly.type
_entity_poly.pdbx_seq_one_letter_code
_entity_poly.pdbx_strand_id
1 'polypeptide(L)'
;MKILILGDIMGSSGRNAINKKLPDIIKKFKIDFVIVNGENASDDGRGITKAIAEEFFQTGIDVITSGNHIWDKDETTSYIDSEKRLLRPANLVAGSPGRGHEIYFTKDKKYKIGVINLMGNIFMRKTEDVFQEAKKISKKIILKKNVDFLVVDFHGEITSEKMAA
;
A
#
# COMPACT_ATOMS: atom_id res chain seq x y z
N MET A 1 -5.78 10.26 -16.60
CA MET A 1 -5.21 10.08 -15.26
C MET A 1 -3.93 9.23 -15.36
N LYS A 2 -2.90 9.54 -14.58
CA LYS A 2 -1.63 8.80 -14.49
C LYS A 2 -1.39 8.40 -13.04
N ILE A 3 -1.30 7.11 -12.78
CA ILE A 3 -0.93 6.55 -11.48
C ILE A 3 0.52 6.07 -11.56
N LEU A 4 1.33 6.46 -10.58
CA LEU A 4 2.67 5.91 -10.38
C LEU A 4 2.60 4.87 -9.27
N ILE A 5 3.06 3.67 -9.56
CA ILE A 5 3.18 2.60 -8.57
C ILE A 5 4.65 2.26 -8.42
N LEU A 6 5.15 2.35 -7.21
CA LEU A 6 6.52 2.00 -6.85
C LEU A 6 6.48 0.75 -5.98
N GLY A 7 7.26 -0.25 -6.38
CA GLY A 7 7.38 -1.50 -5.64
C GLY A 7 8.09 -1.30 -4.30
N ASP A 8 8.46 -2.39 -3.70
CA ASP A 8 9.07 -2.47 -2.37
C ASP A 8 10.27 -1.53 -2.17
N ILE A 9 10.13 -0.59 -1.26
CA ILE A 9 11.18 0.39 -0.90
C ILE A 9 12.03 -0.18 0.21
N MET A 10 13.28 -0.47 -0.13
CA MET A 10 14.24 -1.10 0.78
C MET A 10 15.15 -0.08 1.46
N GLY A 11 15.02 0.05 2.78
CA GLY A 11 15.92 0.78 3.66
C GLY A 11 16.17 2.24 3.32
N SER A 12 17.22 2.81 3.88
CA SER A 12 17.60 4.22 3.69
C SER A 12 17.96 4.55 2.23
N SER A 13 18.55 3.62 1.48
CA SER A 13 18.90 3.84 0.08
C SER A 13 17.66 4.01 -0.80
N GLY A 14 16.63 3.17 -0.59
CA GLY A 14 15.35 3.28 -1.28
C GLY A 14 14.62 4.58 -0.94
N ARG A 15 14.55 4.94 0.36
CA ARG A 15 13.98 6.22 0.80
C ARG A 15 14.68 7.42 0.19
N ASN A 16 16.03 7.43 0.22
CA ASN A 16 16.82 8.51 -0.37
C ASN A 16 16.55 8.69 -1.87
N ALA A 17 16.40 7.59 -2.60
CA ALA A 17 16.07 7.63 -4.03
C ALA A 17 14.67 8.24 -4.25
N ILE A 18 13.67 7.84 -3.46
CA ILE A 18 12.31 8.39 -3.50
C ILE A 18 12.34 9.89 -3.20
N ASN A 19 12.89 10.28 -2.06
CA ASN A 19 12.87 11.68 -1.60
C ASN A 19 13.57 12.62 -2.61
N LYS A 20 14.64 12.14 -3.24
CA LYS A 20 15.41 12.93 -4.20
C LYS A 20 14.77 13.01 -5.58
N LYS A 21 14.04 11.98 -6.01
CA LYS A 21 13.59 11.87 -7.41
C LYS A 21 12.10 11.98 -7.62
N LEU A 22 11.29 11.57 -6.64
CA LEU A 22 9.84 11.51 -6.80
C LEU A 22 9.20 12.86 -7.13
N PRO A 23 9.55 13.99 -6.46
CA PRO A 23 8.95 15.28 -6.79
C PRO A 23 9.13 15.68 -8.25
N ASP A 24 10.34 15.47 -8.80
CA ASP A 24 10.65 15.77 -10.20
C ASP A 24 9.89 14.85 -11.15
N ILE A 25 9.77 13.57 -10.82
CA ILE A 25 9.00 12.58 -11.59
C ILE A 25 7.53 12.98 -11.63
N ILE A 26 6.93 13.30 -10.49
CA ILE A 26 5.54 13.75 -10.40
C ILE A 26 5.32 14.94 -11.33
N LYS A 27 6.17 15.96 -11.24
CA LYS A 27 6.08 17.18 -12.06
C LYS A 27 6.30 16.88 -13.54
N LYS A 28 7.38 16.17 -13.89
CA LYS A 28 7.76 15.88 -15.28
C LYS A 28 6.70 15.09 -16.02
N PHE A 29 6.15 14.06 -15.38
CA PHE A 29 5.18 13.16 -16.01
C PHE A 29 3.73 13.53 -15.74
N LYS A 30 3.49 14.58 -14.93
CA LYS A 30 2.15 15.01 -14.48
C LYS A 30 1.40 13.83 -13.87
N ILE A 31 1.99 13.25 -12.82
CA ILE A 31 1.40 12.11 -12.08
C ILE A 31 0.27 12.64 -11.20
N ASP A 32 -0.89 12.01 -11.28
CA ASP A 32 -2.09 12.39 -10.56
C ASP A 32 -2.22 11.69 -9.20
N PHE A 33 -1.61 10.48 -9.07
CA PHE A 33 -1.70 9.67 -7.86
C PHE A 33 -0.48 8.75 -7.71
N VAL A 34 0.05 8.60 -6.50
CA VAL A 34 1.26 7.82 -6.21
C VAL A 34 0.98 6.78 -5.13
N ILE A 35 1.26 5.53 -5.44
CA ILE A 35 1.21 4.39 -4.51
C ILE A 35 2.61 3.83 -4.35
N VAL A 36 3.01 3.51 -3.13
CA VAL A 36 4.30 2.88 -2.84
C VAL A 36 4.13 1.72 -1.86
N ASN A 37 4.83 0.61 -2.08
CA ASN A 37 5.00 -0.39 -1.05
C ASN A 37 6.16 0.03 -0.14
N GLY A 38 5.85 0.28 1.14
CA GLY A 38 6.79 0.80 2.13
C GLY A 38 7.14 -0.20 3.23
N GLU A 39 6.81 -1.48 3.08
CA GLU A 39 6.95 -2.45 4.16
C GLU A 39 8.40 -2.66 4.65
N ASN A 40 9.39 -2.40 3.79
CA ASN A 40 10.81 -2.55 4.08
C ASN A 40 11.56 -1.20 4.16
N ALA A 41 10.82 -0.11 4.36
CA ALA A 41 11.37 1.23 4.31
C ALA A 41 12.26 1.62 5.51
N SER A 42 12.21 0.93 6.63
CA SER A 42 13.08 1.19 7.80
C SER A 42 14.56 0.90 7.52
N ASP A 43 15.46 1.48 8.31
CA ASP A 43 16.92 1.39 8.09
C ASP A 43 17.45 -0.03 8.11
N ASP A 44 16.86 -0.90 8.90
CA ASP A 44 17.15 -2.33 8.95
C ASP A 44 16.47 -3.15 7.83
N GLY A 45 15.76 -2.48 6.93
CA GLY A 45 15.07 -3.12 5.81
C GLY A 45 13.79 -3.87 6.19
N ARG A 46 13.19 -3.60 7.36
CA ARG A 46 11.96 -4.28 7.82
C ARG A 46 11.01 -3.32 8.52
N GLY A 47 9.76 -3.30 8.08
CA GLY A 47 8.74 -2.43 8.62
C GLY A 47 8.86 -0.97 8.14
N ILE A 48 7.94 -0.18 8.60
CA ILE A 48 7.87 1.26 8.35
C ILE A 48 7.55 1.96 9.68
N THR A 49 8.22 3.06 9.97
CA THR A 49 7.94 3.88 11.15
C THR A 49 6.94 4.98 10.81
N LYS A 50 6.32 5.58 11.84
CA LYS A 50 5.48 6.76 11.68
C LYS A 50 6.24 7.89 10.97
N ALA A 51 7.47 8.16 11.40
CA ALA A 51 8.29 9.23 10.82
C ALA A 51 8.56 9.00 9.32
N ILE A 52 8.86 7.76 8.92
CA ILE A 52 9.07 7.41 7.50
C ILE A 52 7.77 7.53 6.69
N ALA A 53 6.64 7.10 7.24
CA ALA A 53 5.36 7.24 6.57
C ALA A 53 5.01 8.72 6.35
N GLU A 54 5.20 9.56 7.37
CA GLU A 54 4.97 11.01 7.26
C GLU A 54 5.90 11.66 6.24
N GLU A 55 7.19 11.30 6.21
CA GLU A 55 8.17 11.74 5.21
C GLU A 55 7.70 11.37 3.79
N PHE A 56 7.23 10.16 3.57
CA PHE A 56 6.70 9.71 2.29
C PHE A 56 5.49 10.53 1.83
N PHE A 57 4.56 10.81 2.74
CA PHE A 57 3.41 11.66 2.41
C PHE A 57 3.80 13.09 2.07
N GLN A 58 4.80 13.66 2.77
CA GLN A 58 5.34 14.99 2.46
C GLN A 58 6.06 15.02 1.10
N THR A 59 6.66 13.91 0.67
CA THR A 59 7.32 13.79 -0.64
C THR A 59 6.31 13.71 -1.80
N GLY A 60 5.04 13.47 -1.50
CA GLY A 60 3.96 13.45 -2.49
C GLY A 60 3.37 12.07 -2.77
N ILE A 61 3.65 11.08 -1.92
CA ILE A 61 2.99 9.78 -1.95
C ILE A 61 1.58 9.93 -1.39
N ASP A 62 0.60 9.36 -2.08
CA ASP A 62 -0.81 9.42 -1.69
C ASP A 62 -1.22 8.21 -0.85
N VAL A 63 -0.65 7.01 -1.12
CA VAL A 63 -0.94 5.78 -0.38
C VAL A 63 0.31 4.94 -0.22
N ILE A 64 0.47 4.37 0.97
CA ILE A 64 1.50 3.38 1.28
C ILE A 64 0.80 2.03 1.49
N THR A 65 1.20 1.02 0.73
CA THR A 65 0.86 -0.39 0.95
C THR A 65 1.99 -1.08 1.71
N SER A 66 1.74 -2.27 2.20
CA SER A 66 2.71 -3.03 2.97
C SER A 66 2.59 -4.56 2.74
N GLY A 67 3.25 -5.35 3.56
CA GLY A 67 3.24 -6.81 3.49
C GLY A 67 3.49 -7.45 4.86
N ASN A 68 4.29 -8.52 4.89
CA ASN A 68 4.52 -9.32 6.10
C ASN A 68 5.34 -8.61 7.19
N HIS A 69 6.03 -7.52 6.85
CA HIS A 69 6.85 -6.76 7.80
C HIS A 69 6.12 -5.56 8.43
N ILE A 70 4.81 -5.39 8.18
CA ILE A 70 4.05 -4.22 8.68
C ILE A 70 4.11 -4.08 10.21
N TRP A 71 4.25 -5.19 10.94
CA TRP A 71 4.30 -5.21 12.40
C TRP A 71 5.73 -5.26 12.99
N ASP A 72 6.77 -5.17 12.16
CA ASP A 72 8.15 -5.27 12.64
C ASP A 72 8.63 -3.98 13.36
N LYS A 73 7.79 -2.93 13.40
CA LYS A 73 7.96 -1.74 14.23
C LYS A 73 6.75 -1.54 15.15
N ASP A 74 6.96 -1.61 16.45
CA ASP A 74 5.90 -1.56 17.47
C ASP A 74 5.02 -0.31 17.35
N GLU A 75 5.60 0.85 17.06
CA GLU A 75 4.88 2.11 16.93
C GLU A 75 3.86 2.10 15.78
N THR A 76 4.07 1.28 14.75
CA THR A 76 3.16 1.18 13.60
C THR A 76 1.81 0.66 14.02
N THR A 77 1.75 -0.25 14.98
CA THR A 77 0.50 -0.82 15.50
C THR A 77 -0.44 0.27 16.05
N SER A 78 0.11 1.26 16.74
CA SER A 78 -0.68 2.38 17.29
C SER A 78 -0.98 3.46 16.25
N TYR A 79 -0.08 3.66 15.30
CA TYR A 79 -0.18 4.72 14.29
C TYR A 79 -1.17 4.38 13.16
N ILE A 80 -1.19 3.13 12.71
CA ILE A 80 -1.89 2.70 11.50
C ILE A 80 -3.41 2.89 11.57
N ASP A 81 -4.01 2.84 12.76
CA ASP A 81 -5.45 3.07 12.94
C ASP A 81 -5.84 4.52 12.61
N SER A 82 -4.96 5.47 12.92
CA SER A 82 -5.18 6.89 12.69
C SER A 82 -4.82 7.35 11.27
N GLU A 83 -3.93 6.64 10.57
CA GLU A 83 -3.46 7.02 9.22
C GLU A 83 -4.14 6.18 8.13
N LYS A 84 -5.13 6.77 7.47
CA LYS A 84 -5.91 6.11 6.41
C LYS A 84 -5.11 5.80 5.14
N ARG A 85 -3.96 6.45 4.96
CA ARG A 85 -3.12 6.30 3.77
C ARG A 85 -2.06 5.20 3.91
N LEU A 86 -1.95 4.59 5.10
CA LEU A 86 -1.11 3.42 5.34
C LEU A 86 -2.00 2.17 5.39
N LEU A 87 -1.85 1.29 4.40
CA LEU A 87 -2.60 0.05 4.30
C LEU A 87 -1.74 -1.14 4.71
N ARG A 88 -2.34 -2.04 5.49
CA ARG A 88 -1.81 -3.37 5.74
C ARG A 88 -2.47 -4.40 4.83
N PRO A 89 -1.94 -5.62 4.67
CA PRO A 89 -2.65 -6.68 3.97
C PRO A 89 -4.06 -6.92 4.56
N ALA A 90 -5.07 -6.91 3.70
CA ALA A 90 -6.47 -7.02 4.13
C ALA A 90 -6.78 -8.38 4.76
N ASN A 91 -6.10 -9.43 4.28
CA ASN A 91 -6.25 -10.79 4.76
C ASN A 91 -5.39 -11.15 5.99
N LEU A 92 -4.89 -10.17 6.74
CA LEU A 92 -4.37 -10.42 8.08
C LEU A 92 -5.50 -10.85 9.02
N VAL A 93 -5.12 -11.50 10.13
CA VAL A 93 -6.07 -12.02 11.12
C VAL A 93 -7.10 -10.96 11.51
N ALA A 94 -8.36 -11.38 11.63
CA ALA A 94 -9.45 -10.50 12.02
C ALA A 94 -9.16 -9.75 13.33
N GLY A 95 -9.48 -8.46 13.37
CA GLY A 95 -9.17 -7.58 14.51
C GLY A 95 -7.77 -6.96 14.48
N SER A 96 -6.93 -7.26 13.48
CA SER A 96 -5.67 -6.53 13.31
C SER A 96 -5.89 -5.03 13.14
N PRO A 97 -5.06 -4.16 13.77
CA PRO A 97 -5.18 -2.71 13.61
C PRO A 97 -5.08 -2.25 12.16
N GLY A 98 -5.59 -1.05 11.88
CA GLY A 98 -5.55 -0.45 10.54
C GLY A 98 -6.50 -1.09 9.55
N ARG A 99 -6.31 -0.78 8.29
CA ARG A 99 -7.18 -1.21 7.20
C ARG A 99 -6.39 -1.80 6.04
N GLY A 100 -7.03 -2.69 5.28
CA GLY A 100 -6.39 -3.34 4.13
C GLY A 100 -6.90 -2.81 2.78
N HIS A 101 -7.88 -1.90 2.79
CA HIS A 101 -8.42 -1.26 1.60
C HIS A 101 -9.06 0.07 1.96
N GLU A 102 -9.04 1.01 1.01
CA GLU A 102 -9.68 2.31 1.17
C GLU A 102 -9.97 2.93 -0.21
N ILE A 103 -10.87 3.91 -0.25
CA ILE A 103 -11.15 4.72 -1.44
C ILE A 103 -10.56 6.11 -1.24
N TYR A 104 -9.71 6.50 -2.18
CA TYR A 104 -9.04 7.80 -2.19
C TYR A 104 -9.54 8.66 -3.34
N PHE A 105 -9.24 9.94 -3.27
CA PHE A 105 -9.49 10.89 -4.35
C PHE A 105 -8.16 11.42 -4.88
N THR A 106 -8.10 11.70 -6.19
CA THR A 106 -7.03 12.53 -6.73
C THR A 106 -7.04 13.91 -6.08
N LYS A 107 -5.91 14.64 -6.12
CA LYS A 107 -5.77 15.98 -5.51
C LYS A 107 -6.81 16.98 -6.03
N ASP A 108 -7.18 16.88 -7.31
CA ASP A 108 -8.24 17.66 -7.95
C ASP A 108 -9.66 17.13 -7.69
N LYS A 109 -9.78 16.06 -6.91
CA LYS A 109 -11.03 15.33 -6.58
C LYS A 109 -11.82 14.82 -7.78
N LYS A 110 -11.20 14.75 -8.95
CA LYS A 110 -11.86 14.33 -10.20
C LYS A 110 -12.11 12.84 -10.26
N TYR A 111 -11.21 12.04 -9.70
CA TYR A 111 -11.28 10.57 -9.76
C TYR A 111 -11.24 9.94 -8.37
N LYS A 112 -11.97 8.83 -8.23
CA LYS A 112 -11.97 7.95 -7.06
C LYS A 112 -11.13 6.71 -7.37
N ILE A 113 -10.19 6.40 -6.50
CA ILE A 113 -9.26 5.29 -6.66
C ILE A 113 -9.44 4.35 -5.47
N GLY A 114 -9.91 3.12 -5.73
CA GLY A 114 -9.89 2.05 -4.75
C GLY A 114 -8.48 1.45 -4.70
N VAL A 115 -7.90 1.33 -3.52
CA VAL A 115 -6.64 0.61 -3.32
C VAL A 115 -6.90 -0.52 -2.36
N ILE A 116 -6.50 -1.73 -2.74
CA ILE A 116 -6.59 -2.95 -1.94
C ILE A 116 -5.17 -3.50 -1.78
N ASN A 117 -4.77 -3.76 -0.54
CA ASN A 117 -3.52 -4.45 -0.25
C ASN A 117 -3.83 -5.88 0.18
N LEU A 118 -3.24 -6.86 -0.46
CA LEU A 118 -3.41 -8.28 -0.19
C LEU A 118 -2.03 -8.95 -0.01
N MET A 119 -2.00 -10.05 0.72
CA MET A 119 -0.79 -10.84 0.91
C MET A 119 -1.05 -12.31 0.61
N GLY A 120 -0.15 -12.94 -0.15
CA GLY A 120 -0.16 -14.37 -0.40
C GLY A 120 0.00 -15.19 0.88
N ASN A 121 -0.28 -16.49 0.78
CA ASN A 121 -0.21 -17.39 1.91
C ASN A 121 1.04 -18.31 1.85
N ILE A 122 1.58 -18.55 0.64
CA ILE A 122 2.67 -19.50 0.43
C ILE A 122 4.00 -18.83 0.74
N PHE A 123 4.76 -19.44 1.65
CA PHE A 123 6.02 -18.94 2.22
C PHE A 123 5.88 -17.62 3.01
N MET A 124 4.65 -17.22 3.33
CA MET A 124 4.35 -15.99 4.08
C MET A 124 3.90 -16.31 5.50
N ARG A 125 3.78 -15.28 6.35
CA ARG A 125 3.15 -15.42 7.68
C ARG A 125 1.69 -15.87 7.50
N LYS A 126 1.18 -16.66 8.44
CA LYS A 126 -0.20 -17.16 8.41
C LYS A 126 -1.19 -15.99 8.32
N THR A 127 -2.03 -16.04 7.30
CA THR A 127 -3.12 -15.09 7.05
C THR A 127 -4.42 -15.84 6.76
N GLU A 128 -5.50 -15.10 6.63
CA GLU A 128 -6.74 -15.62 6.07
C GLU A 128 -6.58 -15.86 4.55
N ASP A 129 -7.48 -16.63 3.97
CA ASP A 129 -7.47 -16.95 2.54
C ASP A 129 -7.58 -15.67 1.70
N VAL A 130 -6.54 -15.41 0.91
CA VAL A 130 -6.40 -14.18 0.11
C VAL A 130 -7.51 -14.05 -0.93
N PHE A 131 -7.94 -15.13 -1.57
CA PHE A 131 -8.97 -15.11 -2.60
C PHE A 131 -10.36 -14.87 -2.00
N GLN A 132 -10.64 -15.46 -0.84
CA GLN A 132 -11.88 -15.19 -0.10
C GLN A 132 -11.95 -13.74 0.34
N GLU A 133 -10.86 -13.17 0.84
CA GLU A 133 -10.83 -11.77 1.26
C GLU A 133 -10.96 -10.82 0.06
N ALA A 134 -10.26 -11.07 -1.04
CA ALA A 134 -10.43 -10.34 -2.29
C ALA A 134 -11.90 -10.33 -2.76
N LYS A 135 -12.57 -11.48 -2.71
CA LYS A 135 -13.99 -11.62 -3.05
C LYS A 135 -14.92 -10.85 -2.11
N LYS A 136 -14.61 -10.76 -0.82
CA LYS A 136 -15.39 -9.92 0.12
C LYS A 136 -15.22 -8.43 -0.19
N ILE A 137 -13.98 -7.98 -0.44
CA ILE A 137 -13.68 -6.58 -0.71
C ILE A 137 -14.26 -6.15 -2.07
N SER A 138 -14.22 -7.00 -3.09
CA SER A 138 -14.79 -6.70 -4.42
C SER A 138 -16.30 -6.43 -4.42
N LYS A 139 -17.01 -6.84 -3.37
CA LYS A 139 -18.43 -6.48 -3.17
C LYS A 139 -18.60 -5.08 -2.59
N LYS A 140 -17.56 -4.50 -1.97
CA LYS A 140 -17.57 -3.15 -1.36
C LYS A 140 -16.94 -2.11 -2.28
N ILE A 141 -15.85 -2.46 -2.96
CA ILE A 141 -15.16 -1.58 -3.90
C ILE A 141 -15.44 -2.09 -5.31
N ILE A 142 -16.35 -1.42 -6.01
CA ILE A 142 -16.85 -1.86 -7.31
C ILE A 142 -16.47 -0.85 -8.38
N LEU A 143 -15.62 -1.30 -9.33
CA LEU A 143 -15.18 -0.51 -10.47
C LEU A 143 -16.37 0.03 -11.27
N LYS A 144 -16.30 1.29 -11.67
CA LYS A 144 -17.36 2.04 -12.38
C LYS A 144 -18.68 2.24 -11.61
N LYS A 145 -18.74 1.85 -10.33
CA LYS A 145 -19.89 2.10 -9.46
C LYS A 145 -19.55 3.08 -8.35
N ASN A 146 -18.54 2.78 -7.56
CA ASN A 146 -18.10 3.66 -6.46
C ASN A 146 -16.62 4.06 -6.55
N VAL A 147 -15.86 3.49 -7.50
CA VAL A 147 -14.51 3.91 -7.87
C VAL A 147 -14.35 3.97 -9.38
N ASP A 148 -13.55 4.92 -9.86
CA ASP A 148 -13.20 5.06 -11.27
C ASP A 148 -12.04 4.14 -11.67
N PHE A 149 -11.14 3.88 -10.72
CA PHE A 149 -9.99 3.00 -10.88
C PHE A 149 -9.85 2.10 -9.65
N LEU A 150 -9.38 0.89 -9.88
CA LEU A 150 -9.09 -0.07 -8.81
C LEU A 150 -7.66 -0.56 -8.97
N VAL A 151 -6.88 -0.44 -7.90
CA VAL A 151 -5.51 -0.97 -7.81
C VAL A 151 -5.48 -2.02 -6.71
N VAL A 152 -4.90 -3.17 -7.03
CA VAL A 152 -4.64 -4.25 -6.07
C VAL A 152 -3.13 -4.41 -5.97
N ASP A 153 -2.58 -4.17 -4.78
CA ASP A 153 -1.20 -4.52 -4.46
C ASP A 153 -1.20 -5.92 -3.82
N PHE A 154 -0.68 -6.88 -4.57
CA PHE A 154 -0.58 -8.27 -4.15
C PHE A 154 0.85 -8.59 -3.71
N HIS A 155 1.08 -8.57 -2.41
CA HIS A 155 2.36 -8.90 -1.80
C HIS A 155 2.50 -10.41 -1.63
N GLY A 156 3.33 -11.08 -2.42
CA GLY A 156 3.48 -12.54 -2.40
C GLY A 156 4.83 -13.00 -2.94
N GLU A 157 5.25 -14.18 -2.50
CA GLU A 157 6.55 -14.75 -2.88
C GLU A 157 6.47 -15.53 -4.19
N ILE A 158 5.47 -16.38 -4.37
CA ILE A 158 5.45 -17.31 -5.49
C ILE A 158 4.61 -16.80 -6.68
N THR A 159 5.10 -17.11 -7.86
CA THR A 159 4.48 -16.71 -9.13
C THR A 159 3.08 -17.30 -9.31
N SER A 160 2.86 -18.55 -8.90
CA SER A 160 1.56 -19.20 -9.06
C SER A 160 0.44 -18.49 -8.29
N GLU A 161 0.70 -18.02 -7.08
CA GLU A 161 -0.27 -17.22 -6.31
C GLU A 161 -0.55 -15.88 -6.97
N LYS A 162 0.51 -15.20 -7.43
CA LYS A 162 0.38 -13.91 -8.15
C LYS A 162 -0.39 -14.03 -9.46
N MET A 163 -0.27 -15.17 -10.16
CA MET A 163 -0.99 -15.42 -11.41
C MET A 163 -2.44 -15.87 -11.19
N ALA A 164 -2.76 -16.40 -10.01
CA ALA A 164 -4.11 -16.84 -9.68
C ALA A 164 -4.99 -15.70 -9.12
N ALA A 165 -4.37 -14.60 -8.67
CA ALA A 165 -5.04 -13.43 -8.12
C ALA A 165 -5.45 -12.46 -9.23
#